data_924bb6decbc755425f4e15fae25a3a42
#
_entry.id   924bb6decbc755425f4e15fae25a3a42
#
_cell.length_a   1.000
_cell.length_b   1.000
_cell.length_c   1.000
_cell.angle_alpha   90.00
_cell.angle_beta   90.00
_cell.angle_gamma   90.00
#
_symmetry.space_group_name_H-M   'P 1'
#
loop_
_entity.id
_entity.type
_entity.pdbx_description
1 polymer ?
#
loop_
_entity_poly.entity_id
_entity_poly.type
_entity_poly.pdbx_seq_one_letter_code
_entity_poly.pdbx_strand_id
1 'polypeptide(L)'
;MLKVLHGADFHLDSPFSGLKPDAAARRRGEQRELLARLTDLAREREADLVLLSGDLLDGDLVFPETVQVLARALGEIPCPVFLAPGNHDWYGPQSPYAALERPGNVHLFTGPDLGAVRPPEPRCTAWGGADCSPRQAASPRPVITA
;
A
#
# COMPACT_ATOMS: atom_id res chain seq x y z
N MET A 1 -23.33 -4.56 -7.78
CA MET A 1 -22.42 -3.44 -8.17
C MET A 1 -21.12 -3.63 -7.38
N LEU A 2 -19.97 -3.61 -8.02
CA LEU A 2 -18.67 -3.79 -7.37
C LEU A 2 -18.32 -2.53 -6.55
N LYS A 3 -18.08 -2.70 -5.24
CA LYS A 3 -17.66 -1.63 -4.32
C LYS A 3 -16.13 -1.69 -4.17
N VAL A 4 -15.44 -0.69 -4.67
CA VAL A 4 -13.99 -0.59 -4.64
C VAL A 4 -13.57 0.51 -3.68
N LEU A 5 -12.70 0.20 -2.72
CA LEU A 5 -12.02 1.20 -1.90
C LEU A 5 -10.63 1.43 -2.47
N HIS A 6 -10.33 2.67 -2.85
CA HIS A 6 -9.04 3.05 -3.41
C HIS A 6 -8.32 4.04 -2.51
N GLY A 7 -7.04 3.79 -2.27
CA GLY A 7 -6.13 4.67 -1.53
C GLY A 7 -4.77 4.77 -2.21
N ALA A 8 -4.10 5.90 -2.02
CA ALA A 8 -2.74 6.17 -2.50
C ALA A 8 -2.07 7.23 -1.62
N ASP A 9 -0.77 7.41 -1.75
CA ASP A 9 -0.03 8.54 -1.18
C ASP A 9 -0.17 8.68 0.35
N PHE A 10 -0.07 7.57 1.08
CA PHE A 10 -0.12 7.58 2.55
C PHE A 10 1.17 8.15 3.16
N HIS A 11 2.30 7.94 2.49
CA HIS A 11 3.63 8.38 2.92
C HIS A 11 3.93 8.07 4.40
N LEU A 12 3.65 6.83 4.81
CA LEU A 12 3.95 6.38 6.18
C LEU A 12 5.44 6.54 6.45
N ASP A 13 5.75 6.98 7.67
CA ASP A 13 7.10 7.29 8.14
C ASP A 13 7.77 8.49 7.46
N SER A 14 6.99 9.38 6.85
CA SER A 14 7.51 10.68 6.39
C SER A 14 8.39 11.34 7.46
N PRO A 15 9.57 11.87 7.09
CA PRO A 15 10.52 12.40 8.05
C PRO A 15 10.03 13.66 8.76
N PHE A 16 9.10 14.42 8.14
CA PHE A 16 8.60 15.70 8.68
C PHE A 16 9.73 16.63 9.10
N SER A 17 10.74 16.79 8.25
CA SER A 17 12.00 17.50 8.55
C SER A 17 11.83 18.95 8.99
N GLY A 18 10.67 19.56 8.71
CA GLY A 18 10.32 20.91 9.19
C GLY A 18 9.76 20.98 10.62
N LEU A 19 9.57 19.83 11.28
CA LEU A 19 9.02 19.74 12.63
C LEU A 19 10.10 19.40 13.66
N LYS A 20 9.85 19.77 14.93
CA LYS A 20 10.66 19.27 16.04
C LYS A 20 10.51 17.74 16.16
N PRO A 21 11.54 17.00 16.68
CA PRO A 21 11.53 15.54 16.72
C PRO A 21 10.28 14.92 17.34
N ASP A 22 9.81 15.44 18.48
CA ASP A 22 8.62 14.95 19.16
C ASP A 22 7.34 15.17 18.33
N ALA A 23 7.23 16.32 17.65
CA ALA A 23 6.11 16.62 16.78
C ALA A 23 6.13 15.73 15.54
N ALA A 24 7.30 15.49 14.95
CA ALA A 24 7.47 14.57 13.83
C ALA A 24 7.09 13.12 14.22
N ALA A 25 7.54 12.65 15.40
CA ALA A 25 7.18 11.33 15.91
C ALA A 25 5.66 11.17 16.10
N ARG A 26 5.01 12.19 16.67
CA ARG A 26 3.55 12.19 16.82
C ARG A 26 2.84 12.12 15.48
N ARG A 27 3.28 12.90 14.48
CA ARG A 27 2.69 12.87 13.13
C ARG A 27 2.81 11.50 12.47
N ARG A 28 3.96 10.83 12.61
CA ARG A 28 4.12 9.45 12.13
C ARG A 28 3.18 8.47 12.83
N GLY A 29 2.96 8.64 14.13
CA GLY A 29 1.94 7.88 14.86
C GLY A 29 0.54 8.07 14.29
N GLU A 30 0.14 9.33 14.08
CA GLU A 30 -1.15 9.68 13.47
C GLU A 30 -1.31 9.10 12.05
N GLN A 31 -0.24 9.06 11.25
CA GLN A 31 -0.27 8.41 9.93
C GLN A 31 -0.52 6.89 10.04
N ARG A 32 0.11 6.22 11.00
CA ARG A 32 -0.11 4.77 11.20
C ARG A 32 -1.55 4.46 11.61
N GLU A 33 -2.23 5.36 12.33
CA GLU A 33 -3.66 5.22 12.65
C GLU A 33 -4.56 5.22 11.40
N LEU A 34 -4.10 5.81 10.27
CA LEU A 34 -4.85 5.76 9.01
C LEU A 34 -5.04 4.32 8.51
N LEU A 35 -4.11 3.42 8.82
CA LEU A 35 -4.22 2.01 8.44
C LEU A 35 -5.41 1.32 9.13
N ALA A 36 -5.60 1.59 10.42
CA ALA A 36 -6.78 1.09 11.14
C ALA A 36 -8.07 1.66 10.55
N ARG A 37 -8.08 2.96 10.25
CA ARG A 37 -9.24 3.61 9.61
C ARG A 37 -9.54 3.05 8.23
N LEU A 38 -8.52 2.70 7.44
CA LEU A 38 -8.69 2.03 6.15
C LEU A 38 -9.39 0.68 6.32
N THR A 39 -8.95 -0.10 7.31
CA THR A 39 -9.54 -1.40 7.64
C THR A 39 -11.01 -1.26 8.07
N ASP A 40 -11.29 -0.32 8.95
CA ASP A 40 -12.65 -0.04 9.42
C ASP A 40 -13.55 0.42 8.27
N LEU A 41 -13.05 1.31 7.43
CA LEU A 41 -13.79 1.81 6.27
C LEU A 41 -14.12 0.68 5.27
N ALA A 42 -13.17 -0.24 5.04
CA ALA A 42 -13.41 -1.39 4.17
C ALA A 42 -14.55 -2.28 4.70
N ARG A 43 -14.61 -2.49 6.03
CA ARG A 43 -15.69 -3.22 6.70
C ARG A 43 -17.02 -2.48 6.65
N GLU A 44 -17.04 -1.21 7.06
CA GLU A 44 -18.25 -0.40 7.13
C GLU A 44 -18.93 -0.23 5.77
N ARG A 45 -18.13 -0.11 4.72
CA ARG A 45 -18.63 0.07 3.35
C ARG A 45 -18.89 -1.25 2.66
N GLU A 46 -18.56 -2.37 3.30
CA GLU A 46 -18.65 -3.70 2.70
C GLU A 46 -17.93 -3.71 1.34
N ALA A 47 -16.66 -3.27 1.34
CA ALA A 47 -15.87 -3.20 0.13
C ALA A 47 -15.64 -4.62 -0.44
N ASP A 48 -15.81 -4.78 -1.73
CA ASP A 48 -15.55 -6.04 -2.43
C ASP A 48 -14.07 -6.23 -2.72
N LEU A 49 -13.31 -5.11 -2.84
CA LEU A 49 -11.86 -5.12 -2.94
C LEU A 49 -11.24 -3.76 -2.54
N VAL A 50 -9.98 -3.79 -2.19
CA VAL A 50 -9.17 -2.60 -1.86
C VAL A 50 -8.00 -2.48 -2.82
N LEU A 51 -7.78 -1.27 -3.33
CA LEU A 51 -6.69 -0.92 -4.23
C LEU A 51 -5.79 0.10 -3.55
N LEU A 52 -4.50 -0.21 -3.42
CA LEU A 52 -3.48 0.68 -2.85
C LEU A 52 -2.44 0.98 -3.93
N SER A 53 -2.45 2.21 -4.44
CA SER A 53 -1.77 2.60 -5.67
C SER A 53 -0.61 3.55 -5.41
N GLY A 54 0.48 3.01 -4.89
CA GLY A 54 1.75 3.69 -4.72
C GLY A 54 1.87 4.56 -3.47
N ASP A 55 3.12 4.78 -3.11
CA ASP A 55 3.56 5.72 -2.07
C ASP A 55 2.86 5.51 -0.71
N LEU A 56 2.71 4.24 -0.30
CA LEU A 56 2.24 3.91 1.04
C LEU A 56 3.30 4.21 2.09
N LEU A 57 4.56 4.02 1.74
CA LEU A 57 5.72 4.25 2.59
C LEU A 57 6.52 5.42 2.03
N ASP A 58 7.22 6.15 2.88
CA ASP A 58 7.99 7.32 2.45
C ASP A 58 9.50 7.12 2.63
N GLY A 59 10.19 6.86 1.52
CA GLY A 59 11.63 6.86 1.43
C GLY A 59 12.35 5.62 1.95
N ASP A 60 13.67 5.80 2.13
CA ASP A 60 14.60 4.72 2.45
C ASP A 60 14.58 4.32 3.95
N LEU A 61 13.93 5.08 4.80
CA LEU A 61 13.89 4.90 6.25
C LEU A 61 12.46 4.58 6.71
N VAL A 62 12.07 3.34 6.51
CA VAL A 62 10.81 2.82 7.06
C VAL A 62 11.11 2.04 8.33
N PHE A 63 10.40 2.36 9.42
CA PHE A 63 10.57 1.66 10.68
C PHE A 63 10.00 0.23 10.59
N PRO A 64 10.71 -0.78 11.14
CA PRO A 64 10.20 -2.16 11.14
C PRO A 64 8.81 -2.29 11.77
N GLU A 65 8.52 -1.49 12.78
CA GLU A 65 7.21 -1.39 13.43
C GLU A 65 6.12 -0.99 12.43
N THR A 66 6.40 -0.06 11.52
CA THR A 66 5.44 0.38 10.50
C THR A 66 5.12 -0.74 9.51
N VAL A 67 6.13 -1.52 9.10
CA VAL A 67 5.93 -2.70 8.24
C VAL A 67 5.03 -3.74 8.93
N GLN A 68 5.23 -3.97 10.22
CA GLN A 68 4.40 -4.90 11.01
C GLN A 68 2.96 -4.41 11.15
N VAL A 69 2.77 -3.11 11.44
CA VAL A 69 1.44 -2.50 11.53
C VAL A 69 0.73 -2.55 10.18
N LEU A 70 1.45 -2.28 9.08
CA LEU A 70 0.92 -2.39 7.73
C LEU A 70 0.47 -3.82 7.43
N ALA A 71 1.33 -4.83 7.67
CA ALA A 71 0.99 -6.24 7.43
C ALA A 71 -0.29 -6.65 8.19
N ARG A 72 -0.37 -6.29 9.48
CA ARG A 72 -1.54 -6.57 10.31
C ARG A 72 -2.80 -5.92 9.77
N ALA A 73 -2.76 -4.60 9.53
CA ALA A 73 -3.90 -3.86 9.06
C ALA A 73 -4.44 -4.40 7.72
N LEU A 74 -3.54 -4.69 6.77
CA LEU A 74 -3.94 -5.28 5.49
C LEU A 74 -4.54 -6.68 5.65
N GLY A 75 -4.01 -7.49 6.57
CA GLY A 75 -4.53 -8.83 6.86
C GLY A 75 -5.91 -8.83 7.51
N GLU A 76 -6.27 -7.76 8.21
CA GLU A 76 -7.59 -7.60 8.84
C GLU A 76 -8.68 -7.09 7.88
N ILE A 77 -8.32 -6.66 6.67
CA ILE A 77 -9.28 -6.29 5.62
C ILE A 77 -10.01 -7.55 5.12
N PRO A 78 -11.36 -7.58 5.12
CA PRO A 78 -12.11 -8.81 4.84
C PRO A 78 -12.23 -9.17 3.35
N CYS A 79 -11.61 -8.42 2.46
CA CYS A 79 -11.67 -8.61 1.02
C CYS A 79 -10.27 -8.60 0.39
N PRO A 80 -10.11 -8.96 -0.90
CA PRO A 80 -8.83 -8.89 -1.58
C PRO A 80 -8.24 -7.48 -1.59
N VAL A 81 -6.94 -7.38 -1.31
CA VAL A 81 -6.17 -6.14 -1.33
C VAL A 81 -5.12 -6.24 -2.42
N PHE A 82 -5.11 -5.29 -3.34
CA PHE A 82 -4.10 -5.16 -4.38
C PHE A 82 -3.21 -3.96 -4.06
N LEU A 83 -1.92 -4.21 -3.94
CA LEU A 83 -0.93 -3.23 -3.57
C LEU A 83 0.12 -3.11 -4.67
N ALA A 84 0.29 -1.90 -5.19
CA ALA A 84 1.29 -1.56 -6.17
C ALA A 84 2.25 -0.50 -5.59
N PRO A 85 3.53 -0.80 -5.41
CA PRO A 85 4.53 0.17 -5.00
C PRO A 85 4.65 1.34 -5.99
N GLY A 86 4.86 2.54 -5.45
CA GLY A 86 5.12 3.76 -6.20
C GLY A 86 6.61 4.14 -6.24
N ASN A 87 6.90 5.38 -6.59
CA ASN A 87 8.28 5.83 -6.73
C ASN A 87 8.97 6.16 -5.39
N HIS A 88 8.22 6.44 -4.33
CA HIS A 88 8.76 6.65 -2.98
C HIS A 88 9.03 5.33 -2.26
N ASP A 89 8.28 4.29 -2.59
CA ASP A 89 8.34 2.98 -1.96
C ASP A 89 8.56 1.84 -2.97
N TRP A 90 9.36 2.10 -3.99
CA TRP A 90 9.65 1.18 -5.10
C TRP A 90 9.99 -0.25 -4.63
N TYR A 91 9.60 -1.25 -5.45
CA TYR A 91 9.87 -2.65 -5.15
C TYR A 91 11.29 -3.06 -5.56
N GLY A 92 12.01 -3.65 -4.62
CA GLY A 92 13.34 -4.21 -4.84
C GLY A 92 13.78 -5.12 -3.71
N PRO A 93 14.93 -5.79 -3.82
CA PRO A 93 15.40 -6.75 -2.81
C PRO A 93 15.58 -6.16 -1.40
N GLN A 94 15.78 -4.86 -1.31
CA GLN A 94 15.98 -4.14 -0.06
C GLN A 94 14.79 -3.26 0.31
N SER A 95 13.70 -3.32 -0.46
CA SER A 95 12.51 -2.54 -0.15
C SER A 95 11.82 -3.06 1.10
N PRO A 96 11.11 -2.21 1.84
CA PRO A 96 10.32 -2.64 2.99
C PRO A 96 9.30 -3.73 2.64
N TYR A 97 8.83 -3.75 1.41
CA TYR A 97 7.91 -4.77 0.91
C TYR A 97 8.53 -6.15 0.75
N ALA A 98 9.86 -6.25 0.58
CA ALA A 98 10.55 -7.54 0.55
C ALA A 98 10.52 -8.25 1.91
N ALA A 99 10.49 -7.48 2.99
CA ALA A 99 10.38 -7.97 4.37
C ALA A 99 8.93 -8.09 4.84
N LEU A 100 7.95 -7.65 4.05
CA LEU A 100 6.54 -7.68 4.43
C LEU A 100 6.03 -9.13 4.46
N GLU A 101 5.66 -9.62 5.63
CA GLU A 101 4.90 -10.87 5.79
C GLU A 101 3.50 -10.67 5.20
N ARG A 102 3.35 -11.04 3.93
CA ARG A 102 2.12 -10.79 3.18
C ARG A 102 0.97 -11.68 3.67
N PRO A 103 -0.13 -11.10 4.15
CA PRO A 103 -1.34 -11.85 4.42
C PRO A 103 -1.91 -12.48 3.15
N GLY A 104 -2.66 -13.58 3.31
CA GLY A 104 -3.20 -14.35 2.19
C GLY A 104 -4.20 -13.61 1.30
N ASN A 105 -4.81 -12.54 1.80
CA ASN A 105 -5.72 -11.66 1.07
C ASN A 105 -4.99 -10.54 0.30
N VAL A 106 -3.65 -10.40 0.45
CA VAL A 106 -2.87 -9.31 -0.15
C VAL A 106 -2.10 -9.78 -1.38
N HIS A 107 -2.37 -9.16 -2.51
CA HIS A 107 -1.57 -9.28 -3.71
C HIS A 107 -0.67 -8.06 -3.87
N LEU A 108 0.64 -8.26 -3.85
CA LEU A 108 1.65 -7.25 -4.12
C LEU A 108 2.16 -7.39 -5.55
N PHE A 109 2.02 -6.35 -6.35
CA PHE A 109 2.66 -6.28 -7.65
C PHE A 109 4.17 -6.02 -7.48
N THR A 110 5.00 -6.81 -8.15
CA THR A 110 6.46 -6.81 -7.93
C THR A 110 7.26 -6.56 -9.20
N GLY A 111 6.61 -6.40 -10.33
CA GLY A 111 7.25 -6.15 -11.62
C GLY A 111 6.79 -4.83 -12.24
N PRO A 112 7.61 -4.25 -13.14
CA PRO A 112 7.29 -2.97 -13.79
C PRO A 112 6.21 -3.09 -14.87
N ASP A 113 5.99 -4.29 -15.36
CA ASP A 113 4.99 -4.54 -16.39
C ASP A 113 3.59 -4.71 -15.76
N LEU A 114 2.57 -4.33 -16.52
CA LEU A 114 1.19 -4.55 -16.11
C LEU A 114 0.87 -6.05 -16.04
N GLY A 115 0.69 -6.55 -14.83
CA GLY A 115 0.24 -7.89 -14.54
C GLY A 115 -1.27 -7.94 -14.28
N ALA A 116 -1.92 -9.04 -14.68
CA ALA A 116 -3.34 -9.27 -14.42
C ALA A 116 -3.52 -10.27 -13.30
N VAL A 117 -4.36 -9.95 -12.32
CA VAL A 117 -4.71 -10.84 -11.22
C VAL A 117 -6.23 -10.96 -11.11
N ARG A 118 -6.69 -12.21 -10.97
CA ARG A 118 -8.10 -12.52 -10.78
C ARG A 118 -8.27 -13.14 -9.40
N PRO A 119 -8.84 -12.40 -8.45
CA PRO A 119 -9.21 -12.99 -7.17
C PRO A 119 -10.34 -14.01 -7.36
N PRO A 120 -10.48 -14.98 -6.45
CA PRO A 120 -11.58 -15.94 -6.53
C PRO A 120 -12.95 -15.25 -6.44
N GLU A 121 -13.06 -14.24 -5.60
CA GLU A 121 -14.19 -13.33 -5.46
C GLU A 121 -13.66 -11.92 -5.11
N PRO A 122 -14.24 -10.84 -5.61
CA PRO A 122 -15.32 -10.78 -6.63
C PRO A 122 -14.81 -11.17 -8.04
N ARG A 123 -15.70 -11.53 -8.94
CA ARG A 123 -15.33 -11.86 -10.33
C ARG A 123 -14.91 -10.59 -11.10
N CYS A 124 -13.65 -10.22 -10.93
CA CYS A 124 -13.04 -9.09 -11.61
C CYS A 124 -11.60 -9.44 -12.03
N THR A 125 -10.97 -8.54 -12.76
CA THR A 125 -9.53 -8.61 -13.06
C THR A 125 -8.89 -7.32 -12.58
N ALA A 126 -7.94 -7.42 -11.66
CA ALA A 126 -7.09 -6.30 -11.26
C ALA A 126 -5.83 -6.30 -12.12
N TRP A 127 -5.49 -5.15 -12.67
CA TRP A 127 -4.26 -4.93 -13.41
C TRP A 127 -3.37 -3.98 -12.62
N GLY A 128 -2.11 -4.30 -12.46
CA GLY A 128 -1.17 -3.45 -11.76
C GLY A 128 0.27 -3.75 -12.12
N GLY A 129 1.13 -2.84 -11.80
CA GLY A 129 2.58 -2.94 -11.88
C GLY A 129 3.19 -2.17 -10.71
N ALA A 130 4.48 -2.35 -10.49
CA ALA A 130 5.23 -1.70 -9.43
C ALA A 130 6.31 -0.79 -10.00
N ASP A 131 6.58 0.32 -9.35
CA ASP A 131 7.86 1.00 -9.54
C ASP A 131 8.97 0.10 -8.99
N CYS A 132 9.99 -0.14 -9.82
CA CYS A 132 11.11 -1.03 -9.49
C CYS A 132 12.45 -0.31 -9.45
N SER A 133 12.46 1.01 -9.50
CA SER A 133 13.70 1.81 -9.43
C SER A 133 13.51 3.10 -8.64
N PRO A 134 14.52 3.52 -7.85
CA PRO A 134 14.48 4.80 -7.17
C PRO A 134 14.51 5.93 -8.20
N ARG A 135 13.49 6.77 -8.21
CA ARG A 135 13.49 8.08 -8.87
C ARG A 135 13.65 8.14 -10.39
N GLN A 136 13.09 7.22 -11.17
CA GLN A 136 12.86 7.55 -12.57
C GLN A 136 11.52 8.22 -12.75
N ALA A 137 11.56 9.45 -13.26
CA ALA A 137 10.38 10.15 -13.74
C ALA A 137 9.70 9.28 -14.81
N ALA A 138 8.38 9.08 -14.66
CA ALA A 138 7.51 8.42 -15.62
C ALA A 138 7.65 6.90 -15.80
N SER A 139 7.58 6.13 -14.71
CA SER A 139 6.99 4.79 -14.83
C SER A 139 5.47 4.92 -15.04
N PRO A 140 4.86 4.08 -15.86
CA PRO A 140 3.40 4.08 -15.99
C PRO A 140 2.81 3.83 -14.60
N ARG A 141 2.06 4.82 -14.11
CA ARG A 141 1.35 4.70 -12.83
C ARG A 141 0.51 3.43 -12.88
N PRO A 142 0.46 2.64 -11.79
CA PRO A 142 -0.35 1.46 -11.78
C PRO A 142 -1.79 1.85 -12.14
N VAL A 143 -2.28 1.31 -13.24
CA VAL A 143 -3.67 1.46 -13.65
C VAL A 143 -4.37 0.20 -13.22
N ILE A 144 -5.32 0.34 -12.31
CA ILE A 144 -6.15 -0.78 -11.90
C ILE A 144 -7.50 -0.57 -12.58
N THR A 145 -7.88 -1.53 -13.40
CA THR A 145 -9.21 -1.59 -13.98
C THR A 145 -9.91 -2.83 -13.44
N ALA A 146 -11.05 -2.63 -12.86
CA ALA A 146 -11.95 -3.71 -12.46
C ALA A 146 -12.79 -4.17 -13.64
#